data_522dcfbb979b820b3ae05ef42f2cba77
#
_entry.id   522dcfbb979b820b3ae05ef42f2cba77
#
_cell.length_a   1.000
_cell.length_b   1.000
_cell.length_c   1.000
_cell.angle_alpha   90.00
_cell.angle_beta   90.00
_cell.angle_gamma   90.00
#
_symmetry.space_group_name_H-M   'P 1'
#
loop_
_entity.id
_entity.type
_entity.pdbx_description
1 polymer ?
#
loop_
_entity_poly.entity_id
_entity_poly.type
_entity_poly.pdbx_seq_one_letter_code
_entity_poly.pdbx_strand_id
1 'polypeptide(L)'
;TKDGQAIPESEVISQYLCDAFEKQGPSLRPETLEAKTACNLATRWHDVYLTPIQGCMYRGPMSPEVRAEQISEIDRLLDVMEKTVGGFEPGPYLCGDKPSTADAALFPTFVFMTHLLPKYFGWENVFDGRPSLERWYKHMSTEDACAKKIKMEVMGGLMAWDESDRYEKNGLVAAVANDSFQWSY
;
A
#
# COMPACT_ATOMS: atom_id res chain seq x y z
N THR A 1 19.93 7.36 14.42
CA THR A 1 19.96 8.75 14.94
C THR A 1 21.30 9.40 14.63
N LYS A 2 21.37 10.73 14.79
CA LYS A 2 22.64 11.48 14.65
C LYS A 2 23.75 11.00 15.60
N ASP A 3 23.38 10.38 16.71
CA ASP A 3 24.31 9.84 17.72
C ASP A 3 24.64 8.36 17.47
N GLY A 4 24.29 7.82 16.28
CA GLY A 4 24.62 6.46 15.88
C GLY A 4 23.69 5.37 16.41
N GLN A 5 22.62 5.71 17.15
CA GLN A 5 21.63 4.73 17.61
C GLN A 5 20.79 4.23 16.43
N ALA A 6 20.66 2.93 16.25
CA ALA A 6 19.76 2.33 15.28
C ALA A 6 18.30 2.39 15.78
N ILE A 7 17.38 2.72 14.85
CA ILE A 7 15.93 2.71 15.10
C ILE A 7 15.34 1.62 14.22
N PRO A 8 14.77 0.53 14.75
CA PRO A 8 14.00 -0.45 14.01
C PRO A 8 12.58 0.09 13.75
N GLU A 9 11.81 -0.63 12.92
CA GLU A 9 10.43 -0.36 12.54
C GLU A 9 10.26 0.90 11.67
N SER A 10 9.75 0.70 10.45
CA SER A 10 9.60 1.76 9.45
C SER A 10 8.69 2.89 9.94
N GLU A 11 7.62 2.57 10.68
CA GLU A 11 6.72 3.57 11.24
C GLU A 11 7.44 4.43 12.30
N VAL A 12 8.22 3.80 13.17
CA VAL A 12 9.00 4.54 14.20
C VAL A 12 10.06 5.44 13.53
N ILE A 13 10.70 4.95 12.46
CA ILE A 13 11.65 5.75 11.68
C ILE A 13 10.96 6.95 11.04
N SER A 14 9.78 6.75 10.44
CA SER A 14 8.99 7.82 9.83
C SER A 14 8.59 8.89 10.84
N GLN A 15 8.14 8.48 12.02
CA GLN A 15 7.81 9.39 13.12
C GLN A 15 9.03 10.18 13.59
N TYR A 16 10.17 9.50 13.78
CA TYR A 16 11.42 10.15 14.14
C TYR A 16 11.86 11.19 13.11
N LEU A 17 11.75 10.87 11.82
CA LEU A 17 12.11 11.81 10.75
C LEU A 17 11.17 13.01 10.73
N CYS A 18 9.86 12.82 10.91
CA CYS A 18 8.89 13.92 11.01
C CYS A 18 9.24 14.88 12.16
N ASP A 19 9.66 14.35 13.31
CA ASP A 19 10.07 15.18 14.46
C ASP A 19 11.43 15.86 14.24
N ALA A 20 12.41 15.09 13.74
CA ALA A 20 13.78 15.60 13.53
C ALA A 20 13.84 16.73 12.49
N PHE A 21 12.95 16.69 11.49
CA PHE A 21 12.89 17.63 10.38
C PHE A 21 11.64 18.53 10.38
N GLU A 22 10.93 18.63 11.50
CA GLU A 22 9.67 19.37 11.64
C GLU A 22 9.74 20.80 11.04
N LYS A 23 10.90 21.46 11.13
CA LYS A 23 11.11 22.85 10.64
C LYS A 23 11.75 22.94 9.26
N GLN A 24 11.96 21.82 8.56
CA GLN A 24 12.75 21.76 7.32
C GLN A 24 11.92 21.38 6.08
N GLY A 25 10.61 21.49 6.15
CA GLY A 25 9.74 21.16 5.01
C GLY A 25 8.26 21.17 5.41
N PRO A 26 7.38 20.73 4.49
CA PRO A 26 5.98 20.56 4.82
C PRO A 26 5.81 19.45 5.87
N SER A 27 4.95 19.71 6.84
CA SER A 27 4.61 18.68 7.85
C SER A 27 3.81 17.55 7.21
N LEU A 28 4.22 16.32 7.48
CA LEU A 28 3.43 15.12 7.18
C LEU A 28 2.54 14.69 8.38
N ARG A 29 2.47 15.54 9.40
CA ARG A 29 1.60 15.33 10.57
C ARG A 29 0.32 16.14 10.41
N PRO A 30 -0.86 15.49 10.41
CA PRO A 30 -2.13 16.21 10.39
C PRO A 30 -2.28 17.15 11.58
N GLU A 31 -3.04 18.24 11.40
CA GLU A 31 -3.20 19.28 12.40
C GLU A 31 -4.39 19.03 13.33
N THR A 32 -5.55 18.58 12.76
CA THR A 32 -6.77 18.34 13.54
C THR A 32 -6.72 17.01 14.28
N LEU A 33 -7.54 16.85 15.32
CA LEU A 33 -7.65 15.59 16.06
C LEU A 33 -8.20 14.47 15.18
N GLU A 34 -9.18 14.78 14.37
CA GLU A 34 -9.84 13.85 13.45
C GLU A 34 -8.85 13.34 12.40
N ALA A 35 -8.11 14.24 11.75
CA ALA A 35 -7.11 13.89 10.75
C ALA A 35 -5.92 13.11 11.37
N LYS A 36 -5.50 13.44 12.60
CA LYS A 36 -4.50 12.64 13.34
C LYS A 36 -5.00 11.24 13.63
N THR A 37 -6.26 11.12 14.04
CA THR A 37 -6.89 9.82 14.31
C THR A 37 -6.97 8.98 13.03
N ALA A 38 -7.41 9.59 11.92
CA ALA A 38 -7.46 8.94 10.61
C ALA A 38 -6.07 8.46 10.16
N CYS A 39 -5.06 9.32 10.29
CA CYS A 39 -3.69 9.00 9.92
C CYS A 39 -3.14 7.81 10.71
N ASN A 40 -3.29 7.84 12.04
CA ASN A 40 -2.85 6.76 12.91
C ASN A 40 -3.59 5.45 12.61
N LEU A 41 -4.90 5.52 12.36
CA LEU A 41 -5.71 4.34 12.03
C LEU A 41 -5.29 3.74 10.70
N ALA A 42 -5.13 4.56 9.64
CA ALA A 42 -4.71 4.10 8.32
C ALA A 42 -3.31 3.46 8.36
N THR A 43 -2.36 4.08 9.05
CA THR A 43 -1.00 3.53 9.21
C THR A 43 -1.02 2.21 9.98
N ARG A 44 -1.77 2.14 11.11
CA ARG A 44 -1.90 0.88 11.88
C ARG A 44 -2.59 -0.21 11.09
N TRP A 45 -3.62 0.13 10.32
CA TRP A 45 -4.31 -0.80 9.46
C TRP A 45 -3.34 -1.40 8.41
N HIS A 46 -2.52 -0.55 7.78
CA HIS A 46 -1.49 -0.99 6.85
C HIS A 46 -0.49 -1.94 7.51
N ASP A 47 0.11 -1.53 8.63
CA ASP A 47 1.22 -2.26 9.23
C ASP A 47 0.79 -3.58 9.89
N VAL A 48 -0.38 -3.60 10.53
CA VAL A 48 -0.82 -4.76 11.33
C VAL A 48 -1.58 -5.78 10.49
N TYR A 49 -2.35 -5.33 9.50
CA TYR A 49 -3.25 -6.23 8.77
C TYR A 49 -2.82 -6.46 7.32
N LEU A 50 -2.42 -5.42 6.59
CA LEU A 50 -2.10 -5.53 5.19
C LEU A 50 -0.65 -6.01 4.95
N THR A 51 0.32 -5.39 5.58
CA THR A 51 1.75 -5.72 5.40
C THR A 51 2.08 -7.20 5.64
N PRO A 52 1.53 -7.88 6.68
CA PRO A 52 1.83 -9.28 6.93
C PRO A 52 1.38 -10.22 5.80
N ILE A 53 0.31 -9.88 5.08
CA ILE A 53 -0.27 -10.74 4.04
C ILE A 53 0.06 -10.28 2.61
N GLN A 54 0.50 -9.04 2.38
CA GLN A 54 0.78 -8.53 1.04
C GLN A 54 1.81 -9.36 0.26
N GLY A 55 2.63 -10.14 0.95
CA GLY A 55 3.56 -11.08 0.37
C GLY A 55 2.94 -12.12 -0.56
N CYS A 56 1.63 -12.41 -0.40
CA CYS A 56 0.90 -13.32 -1.26
C CYS A 56 0.92 -12.90 -2.74
N MET A 57 1.05 -11.60 -3.01
CA MET A 57 1.08 -11.08 -4.38
C MET A 57 2.41 -11.33 -5.10
N TYR A 58 3.53 -11.56 -4.38
CA TYR A 58 4.86 -11.57 -5.00
C TYR A 58 5.89 -12.50 -4.35
N ARG A 59 5.60 -13.11 -3.20
CA ARG A 59 6.51 -14.05 -2.54
C ARG A 59 6.15 -15.50 -2.83
N GLY A 60 7.15 -16.38 -2.73
CA GLY A 60 7.03 -17.83 -2.76
C GLY A 60 8.17 -18.48 -1.97
N PRO A 61 8.12 -19.79 -1.75
CA PRO A 61 6.97 -20.66 -2.04
C PRO A 61 5.78 -20.42 -1.09
N MET A 62 4.56 -20.58 -1.60
CA MET A 62 3.31 -20.48 -0.83
C MET A 62 2.27 -21.39 -1.48
N SER A 63 1.48 -22.15 -0.69
CA SER A 63 0.43 -22.98 -1.26
C SER A 63 -0.67 -22.13 -1.90
N PRO A 64 -1.34 -22.62 -2.96
CA PRO A 64 -2.44 -21.90 -3.61
C PRO A 64 -3.56 -21.52 -2.63
N GLU A 65 -3.90 -22.41 -1.68
CA GLU A 65 -4.96 -22.19 -0.69
C GLU A 65 -4.64 -21.00 0.22
N VAL A 66 -3.43 -20.98 0.80
CA VAL A 66 -2.97 -19.88 1.66
C VAL A 66 -2.91 -18.57 0.88
N ARG A 67 -2.44 -18.61 -0.36
CA ARG A 67 -2.38 -17.45 -1.23
C ARG A 67 -3.76 -16.87 -1.52
N ALA A 68 -4.74 -17.73 -1.82
CA ALA A 68 -6.11 -17.30 -2.10
C ALA A 68 -6.80 -16.74 -0.85
N GLU A 69 -6.60 -17.37 0.29
CA GLU A 69 -7.11 -16.84 1.55
C GLU A 69 -6.58 -15.44 1.83
N GLN A 70 -5.28 -15.21 1.59
CA GLN A 70 -4.68 -13.90 1.76
C GLN A 70 -5.13 -12.87 0.72
N ILE A 71 -5.35 -13.27 -0.55
CA ILE A 71 -5.93 -12.38 -1.58
C ILE A 71 -7.35 -11.97 -1.21
N SER A 72 -8.19 -12.93 -0.77
CA SER A 72 -9.56 -12.64 -0.30
C SER A 72 -9.55 -11.73 0.94
N GLU A 73 -8.58 -11.91 1.83
CA GLU A 73 -8.44 -11.03 3.00
C GLU A 73 -7.99 -9.62 2.59
N ILE A 74 -7.13 -9.47 1.57
CA ILE A 74 -6.79 -8.14 1.01
C ILE A 74 -8.06 -7.45 0.50
N ASP A 75 -8.92 -8.14 -0.25
CA ASP A 75 -10.19 -7.61 -0.73
C ASP A 75 -11.06 -7.07 0.42
N ARG A 76 -11.29 -7.94 1.43
CA ARG A 76 -12.04 -7.54 2.63
C ARG A 76 -11.43 -6.33 3.36
N LEU A 77 -10.10 -6.28 3.45
CA LEU A 77 -9.39 -5.18 4.10
C LEU A 77 -9.52 -3.87 3.29
N LEU A 78 -9.51 -3.92 1.97
CA LEU A 78 -9.74 -2.73 1.13
C LEU A 78 -11.16 -2.17 1.33
N ASP A 79 -12.17 -3.03 1.50
CA ASP A 79 -13.53 -2.61 1.82
C ASP A 79 -13.63 -1.92 3.19
N VAL A 80 -12.95 -2.45 4.19
CA VAL A 80 -12.88 -1.82 5.52
C VAL A 80 -12.21 -0.45 5.41
N MET A 81 -11.13 -0.37 4.62
CA MET A 81 -10.41 0.89 4.44
C MET A 81 -11.25 1.93 3.68
N GLU A 82 -11.95 1.54 2.62
CA GLU A 82 -12.85 2.43 1.88
C GLU A 82 -13.89 3.07 2.82
N LYS A 83 -14.52 2.27 3.67
CA LYS A 83 -15.50 2.75 4.65
C LYS A 83 -14.88 3.68 5.69
N THR A 84 -13.65 3.38 6.09
CA THR A 84 -12.93 4.16 7.10
C THR A 84 -12.46 5.50 6.53
N VAL A 85 -11.78 5.49 5.39
CA VAL A 85 -11.26 6.70 4.72
C VAL A 85 -12.40 7.60 4.26
N GLY A 86 -13.48 7.03 3.70
CA GLY A 86 -14.65 7.80 3.28
C GLY A 86 -15.41 8.46 4.43
N GLY A 87 -15.20 8.02 5.67
CA GLY A 87 -15.83 8.58 6.88
C GLY A 87 -15.07 9.72 7.56
N PHE A 88 -13.79 9.95 7.16
CA PHE A 88 -13.00 11.07 7.69
C PHE A 88 -13.05 12.31 6.79
N GLU A 89 -12.22 13.31 7.08
CA GLU A 89 -12.22 14.58 6.34
C GLU A 89 -12.01 14.35 4.83
N PRO A 90 -12.94 14.83 3.97
CA PRO A 90 -12.78 14.67 2.54
C PRO A 90 -11.61 15.50 2.03
N GLY A 91 -10.75 14.89 1.25
CA GLY A 91 -9.61 15.57 0.64
C GLY A 91 -8.98 14.72 -0.46
N PRO A 92 -7.96 15.23 -1.15
CA PRO A 92 -7.22 14.45 -2.13
C PRO A 92 -6.29 13.41 -1.49
N TYR A 93 -5.92 13.59 -0.21
CA TYR A 93 -5.11 12.66 0.57
C TYR A 93 -5.96 11.86 1.55
N LEU A 94 -5.40 10.83 2.16
CA LEU A 94 -6.13 9.95 3.09
C LEU A 94 -6.68 10.67 4.32
N CYS A 95 -6.03 11.74 4.74
CA CYS A 95 -6.35 12.43 5.98
C CYS A 95 -6.67 13.92 5.79
N GLY A 96 -7.17 14.30 4.61
CA GLY A 96 -7.56 15.67 4.32
C GLY A 96 -6.87 16.27 3.08
N ASP A 97 -6.55 17.56 3.14
CA ASP A 97 -6.05 18.35 2.01
C ASP A 97 -4.51 18.38 1.88
N LYS A 98 -3.79 17.77 2.83
CA LYS A 98 -2.33 17.71 2.87
C LYS A 98 -1.84 16.27 2.99
N PRO A 99 -0.67 15.94 2.39
CA PRO A 99 -0.08 14.62 2.56
C PRO A 99 0.28 14.34 4.02
N SER A 100 0.16 13.08 4.39
CA SER A 100 0.44 12.58 5.75
C SER A 100 1.35 11.36 5.73
N THR A 101 1.78 10.90 6.89
CA THR A 101 2.53 9.64 7.02
C THR A 101 1.69 8.44 6.58
N ALA A 102 0.36 8.49 6.64
CA ALA A 102 -0.52 7.45 6.10
C ALA A 102 -0.38 7.33 4.57
N ASP A 103 -0.37 8.46 3.85
CA ASP A 103 -0.17 8.46 2.40
C ASP A 103 1.20 7.86 2.04
N ALA A 104 2.23 8.23 2.77
CA ALA A 104 3.59 7.72 2.56
C ALA A 104 3.71 6.20 2.82
N ALA A 105 3.00 5.68 3.81
CA ALA A 105 3.00 4.26 4.15
C ALA A 105 2.21 3.41 3.14
N LEU A 106 1.01 3.86 2.78
CA LEU A 106 0.09 3.07 1.96
C LEU A 106 0.36 3.14 0.46
N PHE A 107 0.75 4.29 -0.05
CA PHE A 107 0.85 4.50 -1.50
C PHE A 107 1.76 3.50 -2.22
N PRO A 108 2.99 3.19 -1.73
CA PRO A 108 3.83 2.17 -2.36
C PRO A 108 3.15 0.80 -2.45
N THR A 109 2.43 0.38 -1.41
CA THR A 109 1.71 -0.90 -1.39
C THR A 109 0.60 -0.93 -2.45
N PHE A 110 -0.12 0.17 -2.64
CA PHE A 110 -1.12 0.26 -3.71
C PHE A 110 -0.50 0.26 -5.12
N VAL A 111 0.72 0.76 -5.28
CA VAL A 111 1.46 0.60 -6.55
C VAL A 111 1.75 -0.87 -6.82
N PHE A 112 2.15 -1.66 -5.81
CA PHE A 112 2.28 -3.12 -5.93
C PHE A 112 0.97 -3.79 -6.32
N MET A 113 -0.12 -3.46 -5.63
CA MET A 113 -1.44 -4.06 -5.88
C MET A 113 -1.93 -3.79 -7.30
N THR A 114 -1.87 -2.54 -7.75
CA THR A 114 -2.35 -2.13 -9.09
C THR A 114 -1.51 -2.69 -10.23
N HIS A 115 -0.29 -3.16 -9.97
CA HIS A 115 0.54 -3.85 -10.94
C HIS A 115 0.34 -5.37 -10.92
N LEU A 116 0.39 -5.96 -9.73
CA LEU A 116 0.47 -7.42 -9.58
C LEU A 116 -0.89 -8.12 -9.65
N LEU A 117 -1.92 -7.53 -9.05
CA LEU A 117 -3.24 -8.16 -8.98
C LEU A 117 -3.90 -8.32 -10.36
N PRO A 118 -3.92 -7.28 -11.23
CA PRO A 118 -4.42 -7.45 -12.58
C PRO A 118 -3.57 -8.43 -13.42
N LYS A 119 -2.26 -8.36 -13.28
CA LYS A 119 -1.32 -9.11 -14.12
C LYS A 119 -1.33 -10.61 -13.83
N TYR A 120 -1.35 -10.98 -12.55
CA TYR A 120 -1.17 -12.38 -12.14
C TYR A 120 -2.44 -13.04 -11.60
N PHE A 121 -3.38 -12.27 -11.08
CA PHE A 121 -4.58 -12.81 -10.41
C PHE A 121 -5.87 -12.53 -11.16
N GLY A 122 -5.83 -11.77 -12.26
CA GLY A 122 -7.02 -11.39 -13.02
C GLY A 122 -7.94 -10.40 -12.31
N TRP A 123 -7.52 -9.83 -11.20
CA TRP A 123 -8.25 -8.79 -10.48
C TRP A 123 -8.02 -7.43 -11.16
N GLU A 124 -8.77 -7.15 -12.21
CA GLU A 124 -8.50 -6.03 -13.13
C GLU A 124 -8.57 -4.65 -12.46
N ASN A 125 -9.53 -4.45 -11.55
CA ASN A 125 -9.70 -3.18 -10.85
C ASN A 125 -9.86 -3.35 -9.34
N VAL A 126 -8.79 -3.11 -8.59
CA VAL A 126 -8.79 -3.18 -7.12
C VAL A 126 -9.63 -2.10 -6.46
N PHE A 127 -10.07 -1.10 -7.22
CA PHE A 127 -10.90 0.02 -6.74
C PHE A 127 -12.39 -0.17 -7.04
N ASP A 128 -12.80 -1.28 -7.62
CA ASP A 128 -14.22 -1.52 -7.87
C ASP A 128 -15.01 -1.51 -6.56
N GLY A 129 -16.06 -0.67 -6.50
CA GLY A 129 -16.79 -0.39 -5.27
C GLY A 129 -16.06 0.50 -4.24
N ARG A 130 -14.85 1.05 -4.57
CA ARG A 130 -13.99 1.80 -3.63
C ARG A 130 -13.61 3.19 -4.13
N PRO A 131 -14.59 4.08 -4.33
CA PRO A 131 -14.38 5.38 -4.98
C PRO A 131 -13.48 6.34 -4.19
N SER A 132 -13.41 6.23 -2.87
CA SER A 132 -12.54 7.08 -2.05
C SER A 132 -11.07 6.69 -2.20
N LEU A 133 -10.77 5.39 -2.19
CA LEU A 133 -9.43 4.87 -2.45
C LEU A 133 -8.98 5.13 -3.89
N GLU A 134 -9.89 5.00 -4.86
CA GLU A 134 -9.61 5.31 -6.26
C GLU A 134 -9.24 6.78 -6.44
N ARG A 135 -10.03 7.71 -5.89
CA ARG A 135 -9.78 9.15 -5.95
C ARG A 135 -8.43 9.50 -5.34
N TRP A 136 -8.15 8.97 -4.15
CA TRP A 136 -6.87 9.15 -3.47
C TRP A 136 -5.70 8.62 -4.32
N TYR A 137 -5.76 7.36 -4.77
CA TYR A 137 -4.69 6.76 -5.56
C TYR A 137 -4.45 7.50 -6.88
N LYS A 138 -5.52 7.95 -7.53
CA LYS A 138 -5.44 8.77 -8.74
C LYS A 138 -4.72 10.08 -8.46
N HIS A 139 -5.12 10.81 -7.40
CA HIS A 139 -4.45 12.06 -7.01
C HIS A 139 -2.95 11.84 -6.74
N MET A 140 -2.60 10.88 -5.92
CA MET A 140 -1.20 10.53 -5.63
C MET A 140 -0.41 10.18 -6.90
N SER A 141 -1.04 9.44 -7.80
CA SER A 141 -0.39 8.95 -9.03
C SER A 141 -0.21 10.01 -10.11
N THR A 142 -1.05 11.05 -10.16
CA THR A 142 -1.10 12.00 -11.28
C THR A 142 -0.83 13.44 -10.89
N GLU A 143 -1.15 13.85 -9.67
CA GLU A 143 -1.05 15.25 -9.24
C GLU A 143 0.12 15.49 -8.28
N ASP A 144 0.32 14.61 -7.28
CA ASP A 144 1.39 14.80 -6.31
C ASP A 144 2.78 14.51 -6.92
N ALA A 145 3.65 15.52 -6.92
CA ALA A 145 4.96 15.43 -7.57
C ALA A 145 5.92 14.44 -6.87
N CYS A 146 5.80 14.30 -5.55
CA CYS A 146 6.64 13.37 -4.78
C CYS A 146 6.17 11.93 -4.98
N ALA A 147 4.86 11.69 -4.87
CA ALA A 147 4.27 10.38 -5.08
C ALA A 147 4.50 9.85 -6.51
N LYS A 148 4.44 10.72 -7.53
CA LYS A 148 4.79 10.34 -8.91
C LYS A 148 6.21 9.78 -9.03
N LYS A 149 7.19 10.39 -8.36
CA LYS A 149 8.57 9.87 -8.34
C LYS A 149 8.65 8.51 -7.66
N ILE A 150 8.01 8.38 -6.49
CA ILE A 150 7.92 7.11 -5.75
C ILE A 150 7.29 6.03 -6.63
N LYS A 151 6.18 6.34 -7.31
CA LYS A 151 5.54 5.40 -8.24
C LYS A 151 6.49 4.95 -9.34
N MET A 152 7.23 5.88 -9.95
CA MET A 152 8.19 5.53 -11.01
C MET A 152 9.29 4.60 -10.49
N GLU A 153 9.83 4.86 -9.31
CA GLU A 153 10.88 4.05 -8.69
C GLU A 153 10.36 2.64 -8.34
N VAL A 154 9.20 2.55 -7.71
CA VAL A 154 8.56 1.28 -7.36
C VAL A 154 8.24 0.48 -8.63
N MET A 155 7.63 1.11 -9.63
CA MET A 155 7.33 0.47 -10.90
C MET A 155 8.59 -0.01 -11.62
N GLY A 156 9.67 0.77 -11.60
CA GLY A 156 10.96 0.34 -12.15
C GLY A 156 11.47 -0.95 -11.50
N GLY A 157 11.35 -1.05 -10.17
CA GLY A 157 11.67 -2.28 -9.43
C GLY A 157 10.78 -3.47 -9.79
N LEU A 158 9.47 -3.23 -9.92
CA LEU A 158 8.51 -4.28 -10.32
C LEU A 158 8.76 -4.78 -11.75
N MET A 159 9.03 -3.88 -12.68
CA MET A 159 9.39 -4.26 -14.06
C MET A 159 10.69 -5.08 -14.11
N ALA A 160 11.71 -4.70 -13.33
CA ALA A 160 12.93 -5.49 -13.22
C ALA A 160 12.68 -6.89 -12.61
N TRP A 161 11.73 -7.03 -11.68
CA TRP A 161 11.29 -8.32 -11.18
C TRP A 161 10.58 -9.15 -12.25
N ASP A 162 9.72 -8.52 -13.05
CA ASP A 162 9.07 -9.18 -14.20
C ASP A 162 10.11 -9.73 -15.20
N GLU A 163 11.13 -8.93 -15.52
CA GLU A 163 12.18 -9.29 -16.50
C GLU A 163 13.17 -10.35 -15.99
N SER A 164 13.28 -10.53 -14.67
CA SER A 164 14.26 -11.44 -14.05
C SER A 164 13.77 -12.88 -13.83
N ASP A 165 12.65 -13.27 -14.38
CA ASP A 165 11.95 -14.55 -14.12
C ASP A 165 11.70 -14.80 -12.62
N ARG A 166 11.60 -13.75 -11.84
CA ARG A 166 11.45 -13.85 -10.38
C ARG A 166 10.21 -14.63 -9.98
N TYR A 167 9.11 -14.39 -10.69
CA TYR A 167 7.82 -14.98 -10.37
C TYR A 167 7.68 -16.42 -10.84
N GLU A 168 8.40 -16.80 -11.88
CA GLU A 168 8.58 -18.20 -12.29
C GLU A 168 9.42 -18.95 -11.27
N LYS A 169 10.58 -18.40 -10.91
CA LYS A 169 11.54 -19.02 -9.98
C LYS A 169 10.98 -19.20 -8.57
N ASN A 170 10.11 -18.30 -8.12
CA ASN A 170 9.50 -18.41 -6.81
C ASN A 170 8.16 -19.19 -6.80
N GLY A 171 7.72 -19.69 -7.96
CA GLY A 171 6.52 -20.53 -8.10
C GLY A 171 5.20 -19.76 -8.14
N LEU A 172 5.22 -18.42 -8.22
CA LEU A 172 4.00 -17.62 -8.32
C LEU A 172 3.24 -17.94 -9.61
N VAL A 173 3.92 -17.89 -10.76
CA VAL A 173 3.30 -18.13 -12.07
C VAL A 173 2.65 -19.52 -12.12
N ALA A 174 3.34 -20.55 -11.63
CA ALA A 174 2.79 -21.90 -11.57
C ALA A 174 1.56 -22.00 -10.62
N ALA A 175 1.57 -21.27 -9.51
CA ALA A 175 0.45 -21.28 -8.56
C ALA A 175 -0.80 -20.60 -9.15
N VAL A 176 -0.64 -19.47 -9.85
CA VAL A 176 -1.77 -18.73 -10.44
C VAL A 176 -2.29 -19.36 -11.74
N ALA A 177 -1.47 -20.14 -12.45
CA ALA A 177 -1.87 -20.90 -13.63
C ALA A 177 -2.66 -22.18 -13.31
N ASN A 178 -2.90 -22.49 -12.05
CA ASN A 178 -3.63 -23.67 -11.65
C ASN A 178 -5.14 -23.46 -11.80
N ASP A 179 -5.72 -23.94 -12.90
CA ASP A 179 -7.14 -23.81 -13.23
C ASP A 179 -8.10 -24.47 -12.21
N SER A 180 -7.60 -25.34 -11.33
CA SER A 180 -8.39 -25.93 -10.26
C SER A 180 -8.66 -24.98 -9.09
N PHE A 181 -8.05 -23.81 -9.12
CA PHE A 181 -8.15 -22.82 -8.07
C PHE A 181 -8.82 -21.54 -8.57
N GLN A 182 -9.89 -21.12 -7.91
CA GLN A 182 -10.56 -19.85 -8.22
C GLN A 182 -10.14 -18.78 -7.18
N TRP A 183 -9.63 -17.68 -7.68
CA TRP A 183 -9.36 -16.49 -6.87
C TRP A 183 -10.69 -15.78 -6.59
N SER A 184 -11.02 -15.56 -5.32
CA SER A 184 -12.20 -14.78 -4.93
C SER A 184 -11.79 -13.40 -4.40
N TYR A 185 -12.32 -12.38 -5.02
CA TYR A 185 -12.16 -10.96 -4.68
C TYR A 185 -13.42 -10.20 -5.07
#